data_5b1c047b35eda166b39a81105d78a204
#
_entry.id   5b1c047b35eda166b39a81105d78a204
#
_cell.length_a   1.000
_cell.length_b   1.000
_cell.length_c   1.000
_cell.angle_alpha   90.00
_cell.angle_beta   90.00
_cell.angle_gamma   90.00
#
_symmetry.space_group_name_H-M   'P 1'
#
loop_
_entity.id
_entity.type
_entity.pdbx_description
1 polymer ?
#
loop_
_entity_poly.entity_id
_entity_poly.type
_entity_poly.pdbx_seq_one_letter_code
_entity_poly.pdbx_strand_id
1 'polypeptide(L)'
;QTFGATLYGDEGADAPDQAVKASLGCGVPTAVADLHAGETVLDLGSGAGADVLISARRVGPAGTAIGLDMTDEMLDLARANAAAAGVDNAEFVKGFIEDIPLADGSVDVVISNCVINLAADKRRVLAETARVLRPGGRFAVSDVIADPDMDAATRADMAAFTGCIAGALTEREFRAALADAGLVDVEIRHTHRVHEHAGAAIVRARKPAATVTA
;
A
#
# COMPACT_ATOMS: atom_id res chain seq x y z
N GLN A 1 -17.31 -2.27 -11.66
CA GLN A 1 -16.07 -1.51 -11.55
C GLN A 1 -15.03 -2.36 -10.84
N THR A 2 -13.82 -2.44 -11.40
CA THR A 2 -12.72 -3.30 -10.93
C THR A 2 -11.74 -2.55 -10.02
N PHE A 3 -11.86 -1.22 -9.94
CA PHE A 3 -11.01 -0.32 -9.17
C PHE A 3 -11.83 0.77 -8.47
N GLY A 4 -11.24 1.38 -7.44
CA GLY A 4 -11.71 2.60 -6.83
C GLY A 4 -12.74 2.43 -5.71
N ALA A 5 -13.52 3.48 -5.47
CA ALA A 5 -14.40 3.66 -4.32
C ALA A 5 -15.35 2.49 -4.02
N THR A 6 -15.82 1.78 -5.04
CA THR A 6 -16.78 0.67 -4.88
C THR A 6 -16.20 -0.55 -4.14
N LEU A 7 -14.88 -0.65 -4.03
CA LEU A 7 -14.22 -1.77 -3.34
C LEU A 7 -14.14 -1.60 -1.82
N TYR A 8 -14.32 -0.38 -1.31
CA TYR A 8 -14.22 -0.12 0.13
C TYR A 8 -15.42 -0.65 0.94
N GLY A 9 -16.61 -0.80 0.32
CA GLY A 9 -17.79 -1.30 1.05
C GLY A 9 -18.00 -0.57 2.37
N ASP A 10 -18.26 -1.34 3.46
CA ASP A 10 -18.44 -0.81 4.82
C ASP A 10 -17.17 -0.15 5.39
N GLU A 11 -15.99 -0.54 4.92
CA GLU A 11 -14.69 0.05 5.31
C GLU A 11 -14.60 1.53 4.93
N GLY A 12 -15.25 1.93 3.82
CA GLY A 12 -15.30 3.32 3.38
C GLY A 12 -16.04 4.26 4.34
N ALA A 13 -16.83 3.73 5.27
CA ALA A 13 -17.52 4.53 6.30
C ALA A 13 -16.52 5.20 7.28
N ASP A 14 -15.30 4.66 7.37
CA ASP A 14 -14.24 5.19 8.23
C ASP A 14 -13.42 6.31 7.57
N ALA A 15 -13.73 6.71 6.34
CA ALA A 15 -13.09 7.84 5.66
C ALA A 15 -14.13 8.77 5.02
N PRO A 16 -13.79 10.06 4.78
CA PRO A 16 -14.67 10.96 4.05
C PRO A 16 -14.97 10.44 2.65
N ASP A 17 -16.22 10.56 2.21
CA ASP A 17 -16.68 10.17 0.87
C ASP A 17 -15.77 10.69 -0.26
N GLN A 18 -15.23 11.91 -0.11
CA GLN A 18 -14.35 12.53 -1.11
C GLN A 18 -13.01 11.79 -1.22
N ALA A 19 -12.44 11.36 -0.10
CA ALA A 19 -11.20 10.58 -0.09
C ALA A 19 -11.41 9.20 -0.74
N VAL A 20 -12.50 8.52 -0.39
CA VAL A 20 -12.86 7.21 -0.97
C VAL A 20 -13.15 7.33 -2.47
N LYS A 21 -13.88 8.36 -2.89
CA LYS A 21 -14.20 8.59 -4.33
C LYS A 21 -12.97 8.91 -5.17
N ALA A 22 -11.93 9.52 -4.59
CA ALA A 22 -10.67 9.81 -5.26
C ALA A 22 -9.71 8.59 -5.32
N SER A 23 -10.02 7.49 -4.62
CA SER A 23 -9.21 6.28 -4.64
C SER A 23 -9.28 5.57 -5.99
N LEU A 24 -8.12 5.16 -6.49
CA LEU A 24 -7.94 4.32 -7.68
C LEU A 24 -7.47 2.90 -7.29
N GLY A 25 -7.54 2.55 -6.00
CA GLY A 25 -7.05 1.27 -5.49
C GLY A 25 -7.78 0.06 -6.05
N CYS A 26 -7.13 -1.09 -6.01
CA CYS A 26 -7.66 -2.37 -6.47
C CYS A 26 -8.12 -3.28 -5.31
N GLY A 27 -8.20 -2.74 -4.09
CA GLY A 27 -8.65 -3.47 -2.90
C GLY A 27 -8.65 -2.59 -1.66
N VAL A 28 -8.70 -3.23 -0.50
CA VAL A 28 -8.72 -2.58 0.82
C VAL A 28 -7.60 -3.16 1.68
N PRO A 29 -6.38 -2.63 1.60
CA PRO A 29 -5.24 -3.14 2.36
C PRO A 29 -5.46 -3.05 3.87
N THR A 30 -6.18 -2.04 4.33
CA THR A 30 -6.52 -1.85 5.75
C THR A 30 -7.34 -3.00 6.34
N ALA A 31 -8.18 -3.68 5.54
CA ALA A 31 -8.97 -4.82 5.97
C ALA A 31 -8.12 -6.05 6.33
N VAL A 32 -6.90 -6.13 5.81
CA VAL A 32 -6.02 -7.30 5.92
C VAL A 32 -4.68 -7.01 6.61
N ALA A 33 -4.44 -5.75 6.97
CA ALA A 33 -3.20 -5.32 7.62
C ALA A 33 -3.13 -5.70 9.11
N ASP A 34 -4.27 -6.13 9.70
CA ASP A 34 -4.37 -6.52 11.12
C ASP A 34 -3.83 -5.41 12.04
N LEU A 35 -4.41 -4.20 11.91
CA LEU A 35 -3.96 -3.00 12.61
C LEU A 35 -4.35 -3.06 14.10
N HIS A 36 -3.40 -2.70 14.98
CA HIS A 36 -3.60 -2.68 16.43
C HIS A 36 -3.49 -1.26 16.98
N ALA A 37 -4.16 -1.04 18.12
CA ALA A 37 -4.11 0.24 18.82
C ALA A 37 -2.67 0.63 19.18
N GLY A 38 -2.30 1.88 18.94
CA GLY A 38 -0.98 2.44 19.24
C GLY A 38 0.10 2.20 18.18
N GLU A 39 -0.22 1.54 17.07
CA GLU A 39 0.74 1.29 15.99
C GLU A 39 0.97 2.52 15.09
N THR A 40 2.14 2.57 14.48
CA THR A 40 2.48 3.49 13.40
C THR A 40 2.32 2.78 12.06
N VAL A 41 1.44 3.30 11.21
CA VAL A 41 1.12 2.77 9.88
C VAL A 41 1.65 3.72 8.82
N LEU A 42 2.31 3.21 7.80
CA LEU A 42 2.73 3.96 6.61
C LEU A 42 1.94 3.47 5.40
N ASP A 43 1.30 4.40 4.69
CA ASP A 43 0.62 4.17 3.41
C ASP A 43 1.46 4.72 2.26
N LEU A 44 1.91 3.85 1.37
CA LEU A 44 2.72 4.19 0.20
C LEU A 44 1.83 4.62 -0.97
N GLY A 45 1.99 5.87 -1.42
CA GLY A 45 1.17 6.47 -2.45
C GLY A 45 -0.24 6.72 -1.96
N SER A 46 -0.35 7.42 -0.85
CA SER A 46 -1.60 7.61 -0.09
C SER A 46 -2.68 8.41 -0.81
N GLY A 47 -2.33 9.12 -1.91
CA GLY A 47 -3.27 9.93 -2.66
C GLY A 47 -4.05 10.88 -1.76
N ALA A 48 -5.39 10.88 -1.87
CA ALA A 48 -6.29 11.71 -1.07
C ALA A 48 -6.46 11.26 0.39
N GLY A 49 -5.74 10.22 0.84
CA GLY A 49 -5.62 9.82 2.24
C GLY A 49 -6.70 8.84 2.74
N ALA A 50 -7.46 8.17 1.88
CA ALA A 50 -8.54 7.28 2.32
C ALA A 50 -8.04 6.17 3.26
N ASP A 51 -7.03 5.40 2.85
CA ASP A 51 -6.47 4.30 3.64
C ASP A 51 -5.72 4.82 4.89
N VAL A 52 -5.13 6.04 4.83
CA VAL A 52 -4.54 6.71 5.99
C VAL A 52 -5.58 7.03 7.05
N LEU A 53 -6.72 7.60 6.67
CA LEU A 53 -7.78 7.99 7.60
C LEU A 53 -8.45 6.77 8.25
N ILE A 54 -8.66 5.70 7.48
CA ILE A 54 -9.13 4.41 8.01
C ILE A 54 -8.11 3.85 9.01
N SER A 55 -6.82 3.86 8.65
CA SER A 55 -5.74 3.39 9.51
C SER A 55 -5.64 4.20 10.82
N ALA A 56 -5.70 5.54 10.73
CA ALA A 56 -5.63 6.43 11.87
C ALA A 56 -6.73 6.15 12.90
N ARG A 57 -7.96 5.91 12.44
CA ARG A 57 -9.08 5.54 13.31
C ARG A 57 -8.87 4.18 13.98
N ARG A 58 -8.35 3.19 13.24
CA ARG A 58 -8.11 1.83 13.76
C ARG A 58 -6.99 1.76 14.80
N VAL A 59 -5.90 2.49 14.56
CA VAL A 59 -4.79 2.52 15.53
C VAL A 59 -5.11 3.42 16.74
N GLY A 60 -6.16 4.23 16.64
CA GLY A 60 -6.63 5.07 17.75
C GLY A 60 -5.67 6.21 18.10
N PRO A 61 -6.01 6.99 19.16
CA PRO A 61 -5.29 8.24 19.47
C PRO A 61 -3.84 8.06 19.97
N ALA A 62 -3.46 6.84 20.32
CA ALA A 62 -2.08 6.52 20.72
C ALA A 62 -1.22 6.04 19.53
N GLY A 63 -1.83 5.78 18.38
CA GLY A 63 -1.14 5.39 17.15
C GLY A 63 -1.09 6.56 16.15
N THR A 64 -0.34 6.36 15.07
CA THR A 64 -0.18 7.35 13.98
C THR A 64 -0.34 6.68 12.63
N ALA A 65 -1.04 7.32 11.70
CA ALA A 65 -1.06 6.91 10.31
C ALA A 65 -0.35 7.95 9.44
N ILE A 66 0.62 7.51 8.65
CA ILE A 66 1.46 8.36 7.81
C ILE A 66 1.12 8.07 6.35
N GLY A 67 0.72 9.09 5.60
CA GLY A 67 0.53 9.01 4.16
C GLY A 67 1.74 9.57 3.43
N LEU A 68 2.35 8.77 2.56
CA LEU A 68 3.44 9.20 1.68
C LEU A 68 2.91 9.36 0.26
N ASP A 69 3.08 10.55 -0.33
CA ASP A 69 2.77 10.80 -1.73
C ASP A 69 3.78 11.76 -2.36
N MET A 70 3.98 11.67 -3.67
CA MET A 70 4.95 12.51 -4.37
C MET A 70 4.35 13.83 -4.86
N THR A 71 3.02 14.00 -4.84
CA THR A 71 2.32 15.16 -5.40
C THR A 71 1.77 16.07 -4.30
N ASP A 72 2.02 17.38 -4.43
CA ASP A 72 1.52 18.37 -3.47
C ASP A 72 0.00 18.41 -3.47
N GLU A 73 -0.63 18.30 -4.64
CA GLU A 73 -2.08 18.34 -4.81
C GLU A 73 -2.78 17.23 -4.03
N MET A 74 -2.23 16.01 -4.05
CA MET A 74 -2.80 14.89 -3.29
C MET A 74 -2.60 15.08 -1.79
N LEU A 75 -1.42 15.53 -1.37
CA LEU A 75 -1.14 15.79 0.04
C LEU A 75 -2.02 16.90 0.61
N ASP A 76 -2.26 17.96 -0.15
CA ASP A 76 -3.15 19.05 0.28
C ASP A 76 -4.60 18.59 0.38
N LEU A 77 -5.06 17.78 -0.57
CA LEU A 77 -6.38 17.15 -0.51
C LEU A 77 -6.49 16.20 0.70
N ALA A 78 -5.46 15.39 0.95
CA ALA A 78 -5.43 14.46 2.08
C ALA A 78 -5.49 15.20 3.42
N ARG A 79 -4.74 16.30 3.57
CA ARG A 79 -4.80 17.17 4.77
C ARG A 79 -6.19 17.78 4.97
N ALA A 80 -6.81 18.25 3.89
CA ALA A 80 -8.17 18.80 3.93
C ALA A 80 -9.19 17.72 4.35
N ASN A 81 -9.05 16.50 3.83
CA ASN A 81 -9.90 15.36 4.20
C ASN A 81 -9.71 14.96 5.67
N ALA A 82 -8.48 14.96 6.18
CA ALA A 82 -8.19 14.67 7.59
C ALA A 82 -8.84 15.71 8.52
N ALA A 83 -8.69 16.99 8.20
CA ALA A 83 -9.30 18.07 8.95
C ALA A 83 -10.83 17.99 8.94
N ALA A 84 -11.44 17.72 7.77
CA ALA A 84 -12.89 17.55 7.64
C ALA A 84 -13.43 16.33 8.42
N ALA A 85 -12.61 15.28 8.53
CA ALA A 85 -12.95 14.07 9.29
C ALA A 85 -12.66 14.15 10.79
N GLY A 86 -12.01 15.23 11.26
CA GLY A 86 -11.57 15.39 12.65
C GLY A 86 -10.56 14.33 13.08
N VAL A 87 -9.64 13.95 12.18
CA VAL A 87 -8.60 12.95 12.43
C VAL A 87 -7.28 13.67 12.69
N ASP A 88 -6.82 13.66 13.94
CA ASP A 88 -5.64 14.42 14.38
C ASP A 88 -4.35 13.59 14.38
N ASN A 89 -4.43 12.27 14.27
CA ASN A 89 -3.31 11.33 14.26
C ASN A 89 -2.93 10.83 12.86
N ALA A 90 -3.29 11.59 11.80
CA ALA A 90 -2.86 11.38 10.44
C ALA A 90 -1.81 12.42 10.04
N GLU A 91 -0.68 11.94 9.52
CA GLU A 91 0.42 12.77 9.02
C GLU A 91 0.59 12.55 7.52
N PHE A 92 0.99 13.61 6.77
CA PHE A 92 1.18 13.52 5.32
C PHE A 92 2.55 14.07 4.95
N VAL A 93 3.36 13.21 4.33
CA VAL A 93 4.76 13.45 4.00
C VAL A 93 4.96 13.38 2.49
N LYS A 94 5.67 14.37 1.94
CA LYS A 94 6.06 14.37 0.53
C LYS A 94 7.32 13.53 0.34
N GLY A 95 7.27 12.60 -0.62
CA GLY A 95 8.42 11.78 -0.98
C GLY A 95 8.10 10.74 -2.05
N PHE A 96 9.11 10.03 -2.47
CA PHE A 96 9.01 8.92 -3.40
C PHE A 96 9.02 7.60 -2.64
N ILE A 97 8.27 6.62 -3.13
CA ILE A 97 8.20 5.30 -2.49
C ILE A 97 9.52 4.52 -2.66
N GLU A 98 10.38 4.91 -3.62
CA GLU A 98 11.74 4.40 -3.82
C GLU A 98 12.78 5.04 -2.87
N ASP A 99 12.43 6.10 -2.15
CA ASP A 99 13.31 6.83 -1.20
C ASP A 99 12.46 7.41 -0.08
N ILE A 100 12.03 6.55 0.84
CA ILE A 100 11.06 6.90 1.91
C ILE A 100 11.74 7.80 2.95
N PRO A 101 11.25 9.05 3.17
CA PRO A 101 11.88 10.02 4.07
C PRO A 101 11.56 9.74 5.56
N LEU A 102 11.63 8.48 5.96
CA LEU A 102 11.45 8.04 7.34
C LEU A 102 12.67 7.27 7.83
N ALA A 103 12.89 7.26 9.14
CA ALA A 103 14.00 6.55 9.76
C ALA A 103 13.84 5.01 9.64
N ASP A 104 14.96 4.30 9.72
CA ASP A 104 14.98 2.84 9.77
C ASP A 104 14.19 2.34 10.98
N GLY A 105 13.36 1.31 10.77
CA GLY A 105 12.62 0.67 11.83
C GLY A 105 11.63 1.58 12.57
N SER A 106 11.09 2.59 11.89
CA SER A 106 10.20 3.60 12.49
C SER A 106 8.72 3.26 12.42
N VAL A 107 8.31 2.28 11.60
CA VAL A 107 6.89 1.94 11.41
C VAL A 107 6.59 0.47 11.73
N ASP A 108 5.38 0.23 12.19
CA ASP A 108 4.86 -1.10 12.52
C ASP A 108 4.31 -1.83 11.32
N VAL A 109 3.61 -1.09 10.50
CA VAL A 109 2.87 -1.62 9.35
C VAL A 109 3.11 -0.72 8.15
N VAL A 110 3.38 -1.33 7.01
CA VAL A 110 3.34 -0.67 5.70
C VAL A 110 2.16 -1.22 4.92
N ILE A 111 1.32 -0.32 4.42
CA ILE A 111 0.23 -0.61 3.49
C ILE A 111 0.46 0.08 2.16
N SER A 112 -0.20 -0.38 1.11
CA SER A 112 -0.28 0.31 -0.19
C SER A 112 -1.47 -0.23 -0.99
N ASN A 113 -2.01 0.59 -1.88
CA ASN A 113 -3.15 0.24 -2.70
C ASN A 113 -2.92 0.58 -4.18
N CYS A 114 -2.50 -0.40 -4.98
CA CYS A 114 -2.25 -0.29 -6.43
C CYS A 114 -1.16 0.74 -6.84
N VAL A 115 -0.12 0.92 -6.05
CA VAL A 115 0.93 1.91 -6.33
C VAL A 115 2.27 1.27 -6.66
N ILE A 116 2.61 0.13 -6.06
CA ILE A 116 3.94 -0.49 -6.22
C ILE A 116 4.21 -0.82 -7.69
N ASN A 117 3.20 -1.26 -8.44
CA ASN A 117 3.33 -1.58 -9.86
C ASN A 117 3.61 -0.36 -10.75
N LEU A 118 3.34 0.86 -10.28
CA LEU A 118 3.64 2.10 -10.99
C LEU A 118 5.10 2.54 -10.79
N ALA A 119 5.78 2.03 -9.77
CA ALA A 119 7.17 2.39 -9.49
C ALA A 119 8.11 1.94 -10.61
N ALA A 120 9.12 2.77 -10.89
CA ALA A 120 10.16 2.44 -11.85
C ALA A 120 11.06 1.31 -11.34
N ASP A 121 11.40 1.33 -10.05
CA ASP A 121 12.21 0.31 -9.38
C ASP A 121 11.45 -0.31 -8.19
N LYS A 122 10.68 -1.35 -8.46
CA LYS A 122 9.90 -2.06 -7.45
C LYS A 122 10.76 -2.76 -6.39
N ARG A 123 11.99 -3.21 -6.77
CA ARG A 123 12.93 -3.81 -5.81
C ARG A 123 13.40 -2.77 -4.80
N ARG A 124 13.66 -1.55 -5.26
CA ARG A 124 14.01 -0.43 -4.39
C ARG A 124 12.87 -0.08 -3.44
N VAL A 125 11.62 -0.04 -3.92
CA VAL A 125 10.44 0.18 -3.07
C VAL A 125 10.34 -0.86 -1.95
N LEU A 126 10.52 -2.14 -2.27
CA LEU A 126 10.43 -3.21 -1.27
C LEU A 126 11.63 -3.18 -0.30
N ALA A 127 12.83 -2.80 -0.76
CA ALA A 127 13.98 -2.60 0.12
C ALA A 127 13.75 -1.44 1.10
N GLU A 128 13.23 -0.30 0.63
CA GLU A 128 12.85 0.84 1.47
C GLU A 128 11.75 0.48 2.47
N THR A 129 10.73 -0.26 2.00
CA THR A 129 9.68 -0.82 2.86
C THR A 129 10.28 -1.66 4.00
N ALA A 130 11.17 -2.58 3.67
CA ALA A 130 11.85 -3.40 4.67
C ALA A 130 12.73 -2.56 5.60
N ARG A 131 13.37 -1.50 5.11
CA ARG A 131 14.19 -0.59 5.90
C ARG A 131 13.36 0.12 6.98
N VAL A 132 12.24 0.73 6.59
CA VAL A 132 11.41 1.52 7.52
C VAL A 132 10.58 0.67 8.47
N LEU A 133 10.26 -0.57 8.11
CA LEU A 133 9.60 -1.52 9.01
C LEU A 133 10.53 -1.87 10.18
N ARG A 134 10.00 -1.83 11.40
CA ARG A 134 10.67 -2.36 12.57
C ARG A 134 10.76 -3.89 12.54
N PRO A 135 11.70 -4.53 13.24
CA PRO A 135 11.71 -5.97 13.40
C PRO A 135 10.36 -6.51 13.88
N GLY A 136 9.81 -7.53 13.21
CA GLY A 136 8.46 -8.04 13.46
C GLY A 136 7.34 -7.26 12.78
N GLY A 137 7.64 -6.13 12.14
CA GLY A 137 6.66 -5.29 11.42
C GLY A 137 6.03 -6.02 10.23
N ARG A 138 4.87 -5.52 9.80
CA ARG A 138 4.02 -6.16 8.79
C ARG A 138 3.94 -5.33 7.51
N PHE A 139 3.91 -6.03 6.39
CA PHE A 139 3.61 -5.51 5.06
C PHE A 139 2.27 -6.10 4.60
N ALA A 140 1.33 -5.27 4.18
CA ALA A 140 0.02 -5.70 3.71
C ALA A 140 -0.49 -4.76 2.62
N VAL A 141 -0.48 -5.22 1.38
CA VAL A 141 -0.85 -4.39 0.23
C VAL A 141 -1.90 -5.07 -0.63
N SER A 142 -2.67 -4.25 -1.34
CA SER A 142 -3.50 -4.70 -2.45
C SER A 142 -2.87 -4.19 -3.75
N ASP A 143 -2.53 -5.10 -4.65
CA ASP A 143 -1.95 -4.71 -5.94
C ASP A 143 -2.32 -5.71 -7.05
N VAL A 144 -2.01 -5.36 -8.29
CA VAL A 144 -2.26 -6.20 -9.46
C VAL A 144 -1.11 -7.21 -9.63
N ILE A 145 -1.46 -8.47 -9.85
CA ILE A 145 -0.53 -9.56 -10.14
C ILE A 145 -0.77 -10.00 -11.59
N ALA A 146 0.31 -10.03 -12.37
CA ALA A 146 0.29 -10.51 -13.73
C ALA A 146 0.25 -12.04 -13.80
N ASP A 147 -0.49 -12.57 -14.77
CA ASP A 147 -0.37 -13.99 -15.11
C ASP A 147 1.03 -14.28 -15.69
N PRO A 148 1.55 -15.50 -15.49
CA PRO A 148 2.89 -15.86 -15.98
C PRO A 148 3.08 -15.74 -17.49
N ASP A 149 2.00 -15.82 -18.25
CA ASP A 149 1.93 -15.79 -19.71
C ASP A 149 1.50 -14.43 -20.29
N MET A 150 1.45 -13.36 -19.47
CA MET A 150 1.16 -12.02 -19.96
C MET A 150 2.11 -11.64 -21.10
N ASP A 151 1.55 -11.33 -22.26
CA ASP A 151 2.32 -11.05 -23.47
C ASP A 151 3.04 -9.68 -23.44
N ALA A 152 4.02 -9.53 -24.33
CA ALA A 152 4.80 -8.32 -24.43
C ALA A 152 3.98 -7.11 -24.95
N ALA A 153 2.93 -7.33 -25.72
CA ALA A 153 2.08 -6.26 -26.22
C ALA A 153 1.26 -5.64 -25.08
N THR A 154 0.67 -6.48 -24.23
CA THR A 154 -0.05 -6.02 -23.03
C THR A 154 0.88 -5.26 -22.07
N ARG A 155 2.13 -5.74 -21.89
CA ARG A 155 3.13 -5.03 -21.06
C ARG A 155 3.57 -3.69 -21.65
N ALA A 156 3.52 -3.53 -22.97
CA ALA A 156 3.89 -2.29 -23.65
C ALA A 156 2.72 -1.29 -23.79
N ASP A 157 1.50 -1.70 -23.48
CA ASP A 157 0.32 -0.85 -23.60
C ASP A 157 0.26 0.18 -22.48
N MET A 158 0.37 1.48 -22.84
CA MET A 158 0.28 2.59 -21.90
C MET A 158 -1.09 2.70 -21.24
N ALA A 159 -2.16 2.25 -21.89
CA ALA A 159 -3.49 2.20 -21.28
C ALA A 159 -3.57 1.12 -20.19
N ALA A 160 -2.91 -0.01 -20.39
CA ALA A 160 -2.75 -1.04 -19.36
C ALA A 160 -1.85 -0.58 -18.20
N PHE A 161 -0.88 0.31 -18.44
CA PHE A 161 -0.04 0.89 -17.40
C PHE A 161 -0.84 1.72 -16.39
N THR A 162 -1.78 2.55 -16.85
CA THR A 162 -2.64 3.37 -15.97
C THR A 162 -3.53 2.52 -15.04
N GLY A 163 -3.81 1.27 -15.41
CA GLY A 163 -4.52 0.30 -14.57
C GLY A 163 -3.58 -0.59 -13.74
N CYS A 164 -2.31 -0.21 -13.56
CA CYS A 164 -1.28 -1.01 -12.88
C CYS A 164 -1.01 -2.39 -13.54
N ILE A 165 -1.52 -2.64 -14.73
CA ILE A 165 -1.46 -3.95 -15.40
C ILE A 165 -0.11 -4.14 -16.09
N ALA A 166 0.32 -3.16 -16.91
CA ALA A 166 1.55 -3.25 -17.69
C ALA A 166 2.80 -3.42 -16.80
N GLY A 167 2.81 -2.76 -15.63
CA GLY A 167 3.89 -2.84 -14.64
C GLY A 167 3.76 -4.00 -13.67
N ALA A 168 2.70 -4.81 -13.74
CA ALA A 168 2.43 -5.84 -12.76
C ALA A 168 3.52 -6.93 -12.74
N LEU A 169 3.95 -7.29 -11.54
CA LEU A 169 4.80 -8.44 -11.31
C LEU A 169 3.96 -9.72 -11.34
N THR A 170 4.53 -10.81 -11.83
CA THR A 170 3.97 -12.14 -11.58
C THR A 170 4.10 -12.51 -10.10
N GLU A 171 3.32 -13.45 -9.62
CA GLU A 171 3.42 -13.94 -8.24
C GLU A 171 4.86 -14.38 -7.90
N ARG A 172 5.53 -15.08 -8.81
CA ARG A 172 6.92 -15.53 -8.64
C ARG A 172 7.88 -14.34 -8.49
N GLU A 173 7.74 -13.31 -9.32
CA GLU A 173 8.59 -12.11 -9.27
C GLU A 173 8.34 -11.32 -7.99
N PHE A 174 7.09 -11.20 -7.55
CA PHE A 174 6.75 -10.49 -6.32
C PHE A 174 7.32 -11.21 -5.09
N ARG A 175 7.16 -12.55 -5.01
CA ARG A 175 7.76 -13.36 -3.94
C ARG A 175 9.28 -13.25 -3.90
N ALA A 176 9.93 -13.30 -5.07
CA ALA A 176 11.38 -13.13 -5.16
C ALA A 176 11.83 -11.74 -4.68
N ALA A 177 11.14 -10.68 -5.09
CA ALA A 177 11.48 -9.31 -4.70
C ALA A 177 11.27 -9.06 -3.19
N LEU A 178 10.23 -9.63 -2.59
CA LEU A 178 10.02 -9.58 -1.14
C LEU A 178 11.11 -10.34 -0.37
N ALA A 179 11.50 -11.53 -0.84
CA ALA A 179 12.58 -12.30 -0.25
C ALA A 179 13.94 -11.59 -0.35
N ASP A 180 14.24 -10.99 -1.52
CA ASP A 180 15.46 -10.19 -1.74
C ASP A 180 15.52 -8.97 -0.79
N ALA A 181 14.36 -8.38 -0.45
CA ALA A 181 14.24 -7.31 0.55
C ALA A 181 14.34 -7.80 2.00
N GLY A 182 14.44 -9.11 2.23
CA GLY A 182 14.52 -9.72 3.57
C GLY A 182 13.17 -9.87 4.28
N LEU A 183 12.06 -9.77 3.55
CA LEU A 183 10.72 -10.03 4.08
C LEU A 183 10.38 -11.52 3.99
N VAL A 184 9.73 -12.04 5.01
CA VAL A 184 9.41 -13.47 5.18
C VAL A 184 7.89 -13.66 5.34
N ASP A 185 7.45 -14.91 5.46
CA ASP A 185 6.04 -15.31 5.64
C ASP A 185 5.12 -14.74 4.55
N VAL A 186 5.59 -14.81 3.29
CA VAL A 186 4.90 -14.21 2.14
C VAL A 186 3.63 -14.99 1.81
N GLU A 187 2.50 -14.34 1.94
CA GLU A 187 1.19 -14.81 1.51
C GLU A 187 0.69 -13.94 0.34
N ILE A 188 0.24 -14.57 -0.75
CA ILE A 188 -0.41 -13.89 -1.88
C ILE A 188 -1.76 -14.56 -2.09
N ARG A 189 -2.83 -13.76 -2.00
CA ARG A 189 -4.21 -14.21 -2.17
C ARG A 189 -4.89 -13.42 -3.27
N HIS A 190 -5.16 -14.06 -4.40
CA HIS A 190 -5.93 -13.44 -5.49
C HIS A 190 -7.36 -13.13 -5.05
N THR A 191 -7.90 -12.00 -5.48
CA THR A 191 -9.25 -11.53 -5.12
C THR A 191 -10.19 -11.51 -6.30
N HIS A 192 -9.89 -10.76 -7.35
CA HIS A 192 -10.72 -10.68 -8.56
C HIS A 192 -9.87 -10.40 -9.80
N ARG A 193 -10.43 -10.65 -10.97
CA ARG A 193 -9.77 -10.32 -12.24
C ARG A 193 -9.94 -8.85 -12.55
N VAL A 194 -8.85 -8.21 -12.99
CA VAL A 194 -8.84 -6.81 -13.44
C VAL A 194 -8.59 -6.71 -14.94
N HIS A 195 -7.97 -7.73 -15.53
CA HIS A 195 -7.67 -7.84 -16.94
C HIS A 195 -7.65 -9.30 -17.36
N GLU A 196 -7.67 -9.58 -18.68
CA GLU A 196 -7.54 -10.94 -19.25
C GLU A 196 -6.29 -11.66 -18.72
N HIS A 197 -5.16 -10.92 -18.56
CA HIS A 197 -3.86 -11.42 -18.12
C HIS A 197 -3.43 -10.92 -16.74
N ALA A 198 -4.35 -10.40 -15.90
CA ALA A 198 -3.99 -9.92 -14.57
C ALA A 198 -5.17 -9.97 -13.59
N GLY A 199 -4.87 -10.16 -12.32
CA GLY A 199 -5.83 -10.13 -11.23
C GLY A 199 -5.34 -9.27 -10.07
N ALA A 200 -6.27 -8.70 -9.31
CA ALA A 200 -5.96 -8.08 -8.04
C ALA A 200 -5.64 -9.15 -7.00
N ALA A 201 -4.71 -8.85 -6.12
CA ALA A 201 -4.34 -9.72 -5.02
C ALA A 201 -3.99 -8.93 -3.77
N ILE A 202 -4.19 -9.57 -2.63
CA ILE A 202 -3.65 -9.13 -1.35
C ILE A 202 -2.30 -9.82 -1.18
N VAL A 203 -1.27 -9.04 -0.87
CA VAL A 203 0.08 -9.51 -0.60
C VAL A 203 0.44 -9.14 0.83
N ARG A 204 0.82 -10.13 1.63
CA ARG A 204 1.25 -9.96 3.03
C ARG A 204 2.65 -10.53 3.20
N ALA A 205 3.44 -9.89 4.05
CA ALA A 205 4.76 -10.36 4.46
C ALA A 205 5.13 -9.77 5.83
N ARG A 206 6.23 -10.23 6.40
CA ARG A 206 6.76 -9.73 7.68
C ARG A 206 8.25 -9.46 7.59
N LYS A 207 8.70 -8.43 8.29
CA LYS A 207 10.13 -8.29 8.61
C LYS A 207 10.46 -9.25 9.75
N PRO A 208 11.52 -10.06 9.66
CA PRO A 208 11.93 -10.94 10.75
C PRO A 208 12.04 -10.19 12.08
N ALA A 209 11.65 -10.83 13.17
CA ALA A 209 11.91 -10.29 14.49
C ALA A 209 13.43 -10.18 14.76
N ALA A 210 13.82 -9.22 15.58
CA ALA A 210 15.23 -9.15 16.00
C ALA A 210 15.62 -10.46 16.71
N THR A 211 16.72 -11.06 16.26
CA THR A 211 17.27 -12.25 16.95
C THR A 211 17.77 -11.80 18.32
N VAL A 212 17.11 -12.26 19.38
CA VAL A 212 17.64 -12.08 20.73
C VAL A 212 18.86 -12.98 20.83
N THR A 213 20.05 -12.41 20.66
CA THR A 213 21.30 -13.09 21.01
C THR A 213 21.35 -13.17 22.53
N ALA A 214 21.19 -14.38 23.05
CA ALA A 214 21.32 -14.69 24.48
C ALA A 214 22.79 -14.57 24.94
#